data_21cfeb3c79853de242d2015c6b6ad4d3
#
_entry.id   21cfeb3c79853de242d2015c6b6ad4d3
#
_cell.length_a   1.000
_cell.length_b   1.000
_cell.length_c   1.000
_cell.angle_alpha   90.00
_cell.angle_beta   90.00
_cell.angle_gamma   90.00
#
_symmetry.space_group_name_H-M   'P 1'
#
loop_
_entity.id
_entity.type
_entity.pdbx_description
1 polymer ?
#
loop_
_entity_poly.entity_id
_entity_poly.type
_entity_poly.pdbx_seq_one_letter_code
_entity_poly.pdbx_strand_id
1 'polypeptide(L)'
;MNDRALLLYNALKNAHSLVRAPKAEVARDLCGLQAQFSRNPQISLRLRASDYSDADWDGGLVKIWSHRSTIHMVRREELGLFLSAAGQNGPFRDGWWGMTAEEQARWAPFIQEQIALGNDARDGLKQACMQAGMSAERVQKAFYGWGGLIKEMTWRGMLVCGTGTDKRYALPGEIEWMDRDDARRMLVRRYFETFGPATRQDCRAFFGYPAKELDPLLKEILPELIETPLNGARYYHARPLEEGEIPPCVLLPGFDQTVMAYRDRDRLVDAAHLRKVVNAAGIVFPVAVLRGRARARWKLDGEKILVTPFERLLKKDEAALKRAARRELNVRQVEFAEDAASPPAHPSATEAVLRADAADEY
;
A
#
# COMPACT_ATOMS: atom_id res chain seq x y z
N MET A 1 -8.10 -14.84 -26.03
CA MET A 1 -8.42 -13.79 -25.01
C MET A 1 -8.20 -12.41 -25.64
N ASN A 2 -8.97 -11.35 -25.29
CA ASN A 2 -8.64 -10.01 -25.78
C ASN A 2 -7.51 -9.37 -24.93
N ASP A 3 -6.84 -8.35 -25.50
CA ASP A 3 -5.66 -7.70 -24.88
C ASP A 3 -5.90 -7.28 -23.43
N ARG A 4 -7.08 -6.68 -23.16
CA ARG A 4 -7.45 -6.24 -21.81
C ARG A 4 -7.56 -7.38 -20.81
N ALA A 5 -8.16 -8.49 -21.21
CA ALA A 5 -8.28 -9.68 -20.37
C ALA A 5 -6.90 -10.33 -20.16
N LEU A 6 -6.04 -10.32 -21.18
CA LEU A 6 -4.65 -10.76 -21.09
C LEU A 6 -3.86 -9.93 -20.08
N LEU A 7 -3.93 -8.60 -20.20
CA LEU A 7 -3.29 -7.66 -19.28
C LEU A 7 -3.76 -7.87 -17.84
N LEU A 8 -5.07 -8.02 -17.64
CA LEU A 8 -5.65 -8.20 -16.31
C LEU A 8 -5.33 -9.56 -15.71
N TYR A 9 -5.40 -10.62 -16.50
CA TYR A 9 -5.07 -11.98 -16.01
C TYR A 9 -3.65 -12.03 -15.46
N ASN A 10 -2.66 -11.55 -16.24
CA ASN A 10 -1.27 -11.54 -15.81
C ASN A 10 -1.05 -10.65 -14.57
N ALA A 11 -1.68 -9.48 -14.51
CA ALA A 11 -1.63 -8.61 -13.33
C ALA A 11 -2.16 -9.28 -12.06
N LEU A 12 -3.32 -9.94 -12.14
CA LEU A 12 -3.92 -10.64 -11.00
C LEU A 12 -3.11 -11.87 -10.60
N LYS A 13 -2.59 -12.63 -11.57
CA LYS A 13 -1.78 -13.83 -11.33
C LYS A 13 -0.48 -13.47 -10.63
N ASN A 14 0.29 -12.55 -11.20
CA ASN A 14 1.60 -12.16 -10.68
C ASN A 14 1.50 -11.44 -9.32
N ALA A 15 0.39 -10.76 -9.06
CA ALA A 15 0.10 -10.12 -7.77
C ALA A 15 -0.53 -11.09 -6.74
N HIS A 16 -0.46 -12.39 -6.97
CA HIS A 16 -0.96 -13.45 -6.08
C HIS A 16 -2.48 -13.40 -5.79
N SER A 17 -3.26 -12.73 -6.64
CA SER A 17 -4.72 -12.68 -6.49
C SER A 17 -5.43 -13.90 -7.07
N LEU A 18 -4.76 -14.71 -7.90
CA LEU A 18 -5.27 -15.95 -8.48
C LEU A 18 -4.58 -17.20 -7.92
N VAL A 19 -3.30 -17.08 -7.55
CA VAL A 19 -2.50 -18.18 -6.98
C VAL A 19 -1.81 -17.63 -5.74
N ARG A 20 -2.10 -18.22 -4.60
CA ARG A 20 -1.54 -17.77 -3.30
C ARG A 20 -0.06 -18.13 -3.19
N ALA A 21 0.69 -17.30 -2.45
CA ALA A 21 2.10 -17.47 -2.13
C ALA A 21 2.33 -17.22 -0.62
N PRO A 22 3.49 -17.59 -0.05
CA PRO A 22 3.83 -17.23 1.32
C PRO A 22 3.76 -15.72 1.59
N LYS A 23 3.39 -15.30 2.80
CA LYS A 23 3.26 -13.88 3.20
C LYS A 23 4.49 -13.04 2.81
N ALA A 24 5.68 -13.57 3.02
CA ALA A 24 6.94 -12.90 2.70
C ALA A 24 7.11 -12.66 1.20
N GLU A 25 6.70 -13.62 0.35
CA GLU A 25 6.73 -13.47 -1.10
C GLU A 25 5.69 -12.45 -1.57
N VAL A 26 4.46 -12.51 -1.03
CA VAL A 26 3.41 -11.52 -1.34
C VAL A 26 3.90 -10.11 -1.02
N ALA A 27 4.50 -9.89 0.15
CA ALA A 27 5.01 -8.57 0.53
C ALA A 27 6.17 -8.11 -0.36
N ARG A 28 7.09 -9.03 -0.72
CA ARG A 28 8.19 -8.76 -1.64
C ARG A 28 7.68 -8.37 -3.02
N ASP A 29 6.86 -9.22 -3.61
CA ASP A 29 6.44 -9.08 -5.01
C ASP A 29 5.54 -7.86 -5.21
N LEU A 30 4.69 -7.55 -4.25
CA LEU A 30 3.89 -6.32 -4.28
C LEU A 30 4.68 -5.03 -4.01
N CYS A 31 6.01 -5.08 -3.91
CA CYS A 31 6.87 -3.95 -3.55
C CYS A 31 6.43 -3.28 -2.24
N GLY A 32 6.09 -4.09 -1.25
CA GLY A 32 5.49 -3.67 0.01
C GLY A 32 3.96 -3.52 -0.07
N LEU A 33 3.29 -3.75 1.04
CA LEU A 33 1.83 -3.60 1.16
C LEU A 33 1.50 -2.21 1.68
N GLN A 34 0.71 -1.43 0.96
CA GLN A 34 0.36 -0.09 1.46
C GLN A 34 -0.45 -0.18 2.76
N ALA A 35 0.08 0.45 3.81
CA ALA A 35 -0.36 0.30 5.19
C ALA A 35 -0.81 1.62 5.84
N GLN A 36 -1.25 2.58 5.01
CA GLN A 36 -1.78 3.86 5.49
C GLN A 36 -3.01 3.65 6.40
N PHE A 37 -3.81 2.64 6.08
CA PHE A 37 -4.89 2.12 6.91
C PHE A 37 -4.49 0.73 7.39
N SER A 38 -4.43 0.53 8.70
CA SER A 38 -3.83 -0.66 9.34
C SER A 38 -4.46 -1.99 8.92
N ARG A 39 -5.76 -2.03 8.63
CA ARG A 39 -6.47 -3.25 8.20
C ARG A 39 -6.20 -3.67 6.76
N ASN A 40 -5.80 -2.76 5.87
CA ASN A 40 -5.63 -3.09 4.45
C ASN A 40 -4.53 -4.12 4.18
N PRO A 41 -3.32 -4.03 4.78
CA PRO A 41 -2.31 -5.07 4.62
C PRO A 41 -2.77 -6.44 5.14
N GLN A 42 -3.46 -6.49 6.29
CA GLN A 42 -3.99 -7.72 6.84
C GLN A 42 -4.98 -8.38 5.88
N ILE A 43 -5.93 -7.61 5.33
CA ILE A 43 -6.88 -8.12 4.34
C ILE A 43 -6.15 -8.53 3.06
N SER A 44 -5.14 -7.78 2.61
CA SER A 44 -4.34 -8.12 1.44
C SER A 44 -3.64 -9.48 1.60
N LEU A 45 -3.02 -9.71 2.75
CA LEU A 45 -2.40 -11.00 3.07
C LEU A 45 -3.43 -12.12 3.22
N ARG A 46 -4.55 -11.87 3.87
CA ARG A 46 -5.64 -12.86 3.98
C ARG A 46 -6.15 -13.35 2.62
N LEU A 47 -6.22 -12.45 1.64
CA LEU A 47 -6.67 -12.78 0.28
C LEU A 47 -5.60 -13.49 -0.56
N ARG A 48 -4.30 -13.31 -0.26
CA ARG A 48 -3.18 -13.72 -1.11
C ARG A 48 -2.24 -14.74 -0.49
N ALA A 49 -2.11 -14.73 0.84
CA ALA A 49 -1.12 -15.57 1.48
C ALA A 49 -1.61 -17.00 1.67
N SER A 50 -0.74 -17.98 1.35
CA SER A 50 -0.99 -19.41 1.56
C SER A 50 -0.81 -19.83 3.02
N ASP A 51 0.00 -19.08 3.77
CA ASP A 51 0.35 -19.29 5.18
C ASP A 51 -0.31 -18.26 6.10
N TYR A 52 -1.41 -17.64 5.68
CA TYR A 52 -2.14 -16.66 6.50
C TYR A 52 -2.78 -17.31 7.72
N SER A 53 -2.58 -16.69 8.87
CA SER A 53 -3.34 -16.96 10.11
C SER A 53 -3.64 -15.66 10.83
N ASP A 54 -4.77 -15.58 11.53
CA ASP A 54 -5.11 -14.36 12.29
C ASP A 54 -4.17 -14.13 13.49
N ALA A 55 -3.57 -15.19 14.04
CA ALA A 55 -2.63 -15.12 15.16
C ALA A 55 -1.25 -14.59 14.78
N ASP A 56 -0.82 -14.83 13.53
CA ASP A 56 0.45 -14.41 12.95
C ASP A 56 0.24 -13.79 11.57
N TRP A 57 -0.66 -12.81 11.52
CA TRP A 57 -1.09 -12.26 10.23
C TRP A 57 -0.01 -11.47 9.53
N ASP A 58 0.88 -10.80 10.26
CA ASP A 58 1.93 -9.94 9.71
C ASP A 58 3.23 -10.69 9.37
N GLY A 59 3.43 -11.90 9.91
CA GLY A 59 4.57 -12.76 9.59
C GLY A 59 5.93 -12.12 9.82
N GLY A 60 6.05 -11.21 10.78
CA GLY A 60 7.28 -10.49 11.07
C GLY A 60 7.58 -9.32 10.12
N LEU A 61 6.62 -8.92 9.27
CA LEU A 61 6.73 -7.71 8.47
C LEU A 61 6.77 -6.46 9.37
N VAL A 62 7.31 -5.37 8.86
CA VAL A 62 7.40 -4.09 9.57
C VAL A 62 6.84 -2.97 8.73
N LYS A 63 6.34 -1.91 9.38
CA LYS A 63 5.86 -0.71 8.67
C LYS A 63 6.91 0.38 8.66
N ILE A 64 7.13 0.95 7.48
CA ILE A 64 7.99 2.11 7.27
C ILE A 64 7.33 3.12 6.32
N TRP A 65 7.78 4.35 6.40
CA TRP A 65 7.52 5.33 5.33
C TRP A 65 8.45 5.02 4.15
N SER A 66 7.89 4.92 2.95
CA SER A 66 8.61 4.49 1.75
C SER A 66 8.21 5.34 0.53
N HIS A 67 8.18 4.74 -0.67
CA HIS A 67 7.83 5.41 -1.91
C HIS A 67 6.46 6.12 -1.84
N ARG A 68 6.23 7.14 -2.66
CA ARG A 68 5.09 8.07 -2.62
C ARG A 68 4.88 8.77 -1.27
N SER A 69 5.86 8.73 -0.37
CA SER A 69 5.72 9.26 1.00
C SER A 69 4.54 8.65 1.76
N THR A 70 4.26 7.36 1.55
CA THR A 70 3.21 6.61 2.25
C THR A 70 3.79 5.44 3.04
N ILE A 71 3.01 4.92 4.00
CA ILE A 71 3.44 3.81 4.85
C ILE A 71 3.24 2.49 4.10
N HIS A 72 4.27 1.63 4.11
CA HIS A 72 4.22 0.29 3.56
C HIS A 72 4.67 -0.75 4.59
N MET A 73 4.05 -1.93 4.56
CA MET A 73 4.59 -3.11 5.23
C MET A 73 5.56 -3.80 4.27
N VAL A 74 6.76 -4.03 4.76
CA VAL A 74 7.86 -4.65 4.02
C VAL A 74 8.49 -5.75 4.87
N ARG A 75 9.25 -6.62 4.26
CA ARG A 75 10.07 -7.60 4.97
C ARG A 75 11.18 -6.88 5.73
N ARG A 76 11.47 -7.34 6.93
CA ARG A 76 12.49 -6.73 7.79
C ARG A 76 13.88 -6.73 7.12
N GLU A 77 14.24 -7.80 6.47
CA GLU A 77 15.50 -7.93 5.72
C GLU A 77 15.59 -7.03 4.48
N GLU A 78 14.49 -6.44 4.03
CA GLU A 78 14.45 -5.48 2.92
C GLU A 78 14.39 -4.01 3.37
N LEU A 79 14.55 -3.74 4.66
CA LEU A 79 14.55 -2.35 5.16
C LEU A 79 15.56 -1.49 4.42
N GLY A 80 16.80 -1.99 4.25
CA GLY A 80 17.86 -1.28 3.52
C GLY A 80 17.45 -0.95 2.08
N LEU A 81 16.86 -1.90 1.37
CA LEU A 81 16.36 -1.70 0.01
C LEU A 81 15.35 -0.54 -0.07
N PHE A 82 14.30 -0.58 0.74
CA PHE A 82 13.21 0.41 0.66
C PHE A 82 13.64 1.78 1.17
N LEU A 83 14.43 1.85 2.24
CA LEU A 83 14.90 3.11 2.82
C LEU A 83 15.96 3.77 1.94
N SER A 84 16.89 2.99 1.36
CA SER A 84 17.87 3.51 0.39
C SER A 84 17.17 4.03 -0.87
N ALA A 85 16.20 3.29 -1.42
CA ALA A 85 15.43 3.74 -2.59
C ALA A 85 14.65 5.04 -2.33
N ALA A 86 14.13 5.23 -1.11
CA ALA A 86 13.46 6.48 -0.71
C ALA A 86 14.43 7.67 -0.70
N GLY A 87 15.73 7.42 -0.42
CA GLY A 87 16.78 8.43 -0.49
C GLY A 87 16.63 9.56 0.51
N GLN A 88 16.06 9.30 1.68
CA GLN A 88 15.77 10.29 2.72
C GLN A 88 16.62 10.08 3.99
N ASN A 89 17.64 9.24 3.91
CA ASN A 89 18.50 8.87 5.04
C ASN A 89 19.64 9.86 5.37
N GLY A 90 19.66 11.01 4.70
CA GLY A 90 20.63 12.09 4.96
C GLY A 90 20.35 12.84 6.27
N PRO A 91 21.10 13.92 6.55
CA PRO A 91 20.93 14.75 7.73
C PRO A 91 19.50 15.29 7.87
N PHE A 92 19.07 15.57 9.09
CA PHE A 92 17.82 16.29 9.33
C PHE A 92 17.85 17.66 8.61
N ARG A 93 16.68 18.08 8.15
CA ARG A 93 16.44 19.40 7.56
C ARG A 93 15.25 20.03 8.24
N ASP A 94 15.13 21.34 8.15
CA ASP A 94 13.96 22.04 8.70
C ASP A 94 12.68 21.45 8.10
N GLY A 95 11.81 21.00 8.99
CA GLY A 95 10.56 20.39 8.59
C GLY A 95 9.49 21.45 8.28
N TRP A 96 8.84 21.35 7.13
CA TRP A 96 7.68 22.20 6.78
C TRP A 96 6.57 22.15 7.84
N TRP A 97 6.56 21.11 8.65
CA TRP A 97 5.66 20.89 9.77
C TRP A 97 6.12 21.58 11.06
N GLY A 98 7.23 22.31 11.02
CA GLY A 98 7.60 23.31 12.00
C GLY A 98 8.57 22.90 13.11
N MET A 99 9.42 21.85 12.92
CA MET A 99 10.61 21.60 13.74
C MET A 99 11.87 21.84 12.92
N THR A 100 12.87 22.47 13.54
CA THR A 100 14.18 22.70 12.91
C THR A 100 15.00 21.40 12.84
N ALA A 101 16.03 21.38 12.01
CA ALA A 101 16.98 20.28 11.94
C ALA A 101 17.64 19.99 13.28
N GLU A 102 17.98 21.04 14.04
CA GLU A 102 18.59 20.95 15.37
C GLU A 102 17.63 20.33 16.40
N GLU A 103 16.37 20.77 16.43
CA GLU A 103 15.35 20.16 17.28
C GLU A 103 15.14 18.69 16.98
N GLN A 104 15.09 18.32 15.70
CA GLN A 104 14.97 16.92 15.28
C GLN A 104 16.17 16.09 15.72
N ALA A 105 17.39 16.59 15.50
CA ALA A 105 18.63 15.94 15.90
C ALA A 105 18.74 15.76 17.43
N ARG A 106 18.16 16.67 18.21
CA ARG A 106 18.09 16.57 19.68
C ARG A 106 17.10 15.50 20.13
N TRP A 107 15.89 15.48 19.55
CA TRP A 107 14.80 14.67 20.06
C TRP A 107 14.74 13.23 19.50
N ALA A 108 15.28 13.00 18.32
CA ALA A 108 15.27 11.68 17.73
C ALA A 108 16.05 10.64 18.57
N PRO A 109 17.28 10.88 19.05
CA PRO A 109 17.97 9.96 19.94
C PRO A 109 17.24 9.71 21.26
N PHE A 110 16.61 10.76 21.85
CA PHE A 110 15.82 10.60 23.05
C PHE A 110 14.64 9.64 22.84
N ILE A 111 13.92 9.78 21.71
CA ILE A 111 12.81 8.85 21.38
C ILE A 111 13.33 7.42 21.19
N GLN A 112 14.50 7.22 20.54
CA GLN A 112 15.12 5.90 20.41
C GLN A 112 15.46 5.28 21.77
N GLU A 113 16.01 6.07 22.68
CA GLU A 113 16.30 5.65 24.04
C GLU A 113 15.04 5.21 24.79
N GLN A 114 13.96 6.00 24.71
CA GLN A 114 12.68 5.63 25.31
C GLN A 114 12.15 4.31 24.77
N ILE A 115 12.23 4.09 23.44
CA ILE A 115 11.84 2.81 22.83
C ILE A 115 12.73 1.66 23.34
N ALA A 116 14.03 1.87 23.44
CA ALA A 116 14.96 0.87 23.99
C ALA A 116 14.65 0.50 25.45
N LEU A 117 14.13 1.44 26.23
CA LEU A 117 13.68 1.24 27.61
C LEU A 117 12.28 0.61 27.72
N GLY A 118 11.64 0.26 26.60
CA GLY A 118 10.32 -0.36 26.55
C GLY A 118 9.13 0.61 26.50
N ASN A 119 9.37 1.91 26.46
CA ASN A 119 8.34 2.92 26.24
C ASN A 119 8.13 3.12 24.74
N ASP A 120 7.45 2.18 24.10
CA ASP A 120 7.30 2.06 22.65
C ASP A 120 5.95 2.57 22.11
N ALA A 121 4.97 2.82 23.00
CA ALA A 121 3.67 3.33 22.61
C ALA A 121 3.71 4.82 22.32
N ARG A 122 2.99 5.26 21.25
CA ARG A 122 2.94 6.67 20.82
C ARG A 122 2.63 7.65 21.95
N ASP A 123 1.63 7.33 22.76
CA ASP A 123 1.21 8.25 23.84
C ASP A 123 2.19 8.24 25.01
N GLY A 124 2.83 7.11 25.30
CA GLY A 124 3.92 7.04 26.26
C GLY A 124 5.13 7.90 25.83
N LEU A 125 5.49 7.82 24.56
CA LEU A 125 6.56 8.66 23.98
C LEU A 125 6.23 10.15 24.03
N LYS A 126 4.98 10.55 23.72
CA LYS A 126 4.55 11.94 23.85
C LYS A 126 4.69 12.44 25.29
N GLN A 127 4.26 11.64 26.27
CA GLN A 127 4.39 11.98 27.70
C GLN A 127 5.84 12.10 28.13
N ALA A 128 6.71 11.16 27.73
CA ALA A 128 8.13 11.22 28.02
C ALA A 128 8.80 12.48 27.43
N CYS A 129 8.46 12.83 26.17
CA CYS A 129 8.95 14.06 25.56
C CYS A 129 8.50 15.33 26.33
N MET A 130 7.25 15.39 26.78
CA MET A 130 6.75 16.51 27.60
C MET A 130 7.47 16.59 28.95
N GLN A 131 7.66 15.47 29.62
CA GLN A 131 8.39 15.40 30.90
C GLN A 131 9.85 15.83 30.75
N ALA A 132 10.47 15.55 29.60
CA ALA A 132 11.82 15.99 29.26
C ALA A 132 11.91 17.44 28.78
N GLY A 133 10.79 18.20 28.80
CA GLY A 133 10.75 19.63 28.50
C GLY A 133 10.36 20.00 27.06
N MET A 134 9.86 19.07 26.24
CA MET A 134 9.26 19.40 24.96
C MET A 134 7.89 20.04 25.20
N SER A 135 7.63 21.22 24.62
CA SER A 135 6.32 21.85 24.75
C SER A 135 5.21 21.03 24.07
N ALA A 136 3.97 21.15 24.55
CA ALA A 136 2.82 20.45 23.98
C ALA A 136 2.66 20.74 22.46
N GLU A 137 2.90 21.96 22.02
CA GLU A 137 2.89 22.32 20.60
C GLU A 137 3.94 21.54 19.80
N ARG A 138 5.17 21.42 20.34
CA ARG A 138 6.26 20.67 19.70
C ARG A 138 5.97 19.16 19.67
N VAL A 139 5.37 18.62 20.73
CA VAL A 139 4.92 17.20 20.76
C VAL A 139 3.91 16.95 19.65
N GLN A 140 2.91 17.81 19.45
CA GLN A 140 1.94 17.66 18.35
C GLN A 140 2.63 17.66 16.99
N LYS A 141 3.63 18.52 16.77
CA LYS A 141 4.42 18.58 15.54
C LYS A 141 5.29 17.34 15.37
N ALA A 142 5.99 16.90 16.41
CA ALA A 142 6.86 15.71 16.37
C ALA A 142 6.08 14.44 16.02
N PHE A 143 4.87 14.29 16.56
CA PHE A 143 4.01 13.13 16.34
C PHE A 143 2.88 13.40 15.33
N TYR A 144 3.03 14.38 14.44
CA TYR A 144 2.04 14.66 13.40
C TYR A 144 1.92 13.50 12.42
N GLY A 145 0.68 13.06 12.13
CA GLY A 145 0.41 11.81 11.42
C GLY A 145 0.93 11.75 9.97
N TRP A 146 1.13 12.90 9.32
CA TRP A 146 1.53 12.96 7.89
C TRP A 146 2.95 13.48 7.66
N GLY A 147 3.63 13.80 8.65
CA GLY A 147 4.99 14.31 8.60
C GLY A 147 5.64 14.08 9.94
N GLY A 148 6.04 15.11 10.63
CA GLY A 148 6.56 15.01 11.97
C GLY A 148 7.88 14.28 12.10
N LEU A 149 8.41 14.28 13.30
CA LEU A 149 9.70 13.67 13.59
C LEU A 149 9.68 12.15 13.39
N ILE A 150 8.58 11.49 13.70
CA ILE A 150 8.46 10.03 13.55
C ILE A 150 8.67 9.58 12.10
N LYS A 151 8.11 10.29 11.13
CA LYS A 151 8.33 10.00 9.71
C LYS A 151 9.79 10.19 9.32
N GLU A 152 10.40 11.29 9.75
CA GLU A 152 11.80 11.60 9.50
C GLU A 152 12.74 10.53 10.11
N MET A 153 12.43 10.09 11.32
CA MET A 153 13.16 8.98 11.97
C MET A 153 13.01 7.67 11.23
N THR A 154 11.79 7.35 10.74
CA THR A 154 11.56 6.14 9.96
C THR A 154 12.40 6.14 8.68
N TRP A 155 12.42 7.24 7.92
CA TRP A 155 13.21 7.35 6.69
C TRP A 155 14.71 7.22 6.91
N ARG A 156 15.19 7.56 8.10
CA ARG A 156 16.60 7.42 8.49
C ARG A 156 16.93 6.06 9.09
N GLY A 157 15.94 5.15 9.11
CA GLY A 157 16.12 3.85 9.72
C GLY A 157 16.37 3.91 11.24
N MET A 158 15.89 4.95 11.90
CA MET A 158 16.05 5.09 13.35
C MET A 158 14.96 4.35 14.13
N LEU A 159 13.79 4.10 13.50
CA LEU A 159 12.70 3.30 14.04
C LEU A 159 11.86 2.70 12.91
N VAL A 160 11.06 1.68 13.26
CA VAL A 160 9.98 1.13 12.44
C VAL A 160 8.66 1.25 13.21
N CYS A 161 7.54 1.28 12.46
CA CYS A 161 6.22 1.27 13.06
C CYS A 161 5.74 -0.17 13.26
N GLY A 162 5.03 -0.42 14.35
CA GLY A 162 4.33 -1.67 14.60
C GLY A 162 3.20 -1.93 13.60
N THR A 163 2.86 -3.17 13.41
CA THR A 163 1.85 -3.61 12.42
C THR A 163 0.42 -3.51 12.93
N GLY A 164 0.24 -3.55 14.26
CA GLY A 164 -1.07 -3.43 14.92
C GLY A 164 -1.77 -2.10 14.72
N THR A 165 -2.97 -1.99 15.27
CA THR A 165 -3.77 -0.76 15.33
C THR A 165 -3.27 0.19 16.43
N ASP A 166 -2.69 -0.35 17.50
CA ASP A 166 -1.99 0.41 18.53
C ASP A 166 -0.69 1.01 17.94
N LYS A 167 -0.61 2.30 17.95
CA LYS A 167 0.53 3.04 17.36
C LYS A 167 1.79 2.84 18.22
N ARG A 168 2.50 1.73 17.98
CA ARG A 168 3.77 1.37 18.61
C ARG A 168 4.94 1.51 17.64
N TYR A 169 6.11 1.62 18.19
CA TYR A 169 7.36 1.74 17.44
C TYR A 169 8.39 0.75 17.97
N ALA A 170 9.34 0.39 17.13
CA ALA A 170 10.44 -0.49 17.51
C ALA A 170 11.75 -0.01 16.89
N LEU A 171 12.86 -0.41 17.46
CA LEU A 171 14.16 -0.22 16.81
C LEU A 171 14.28 -1.19 15.64
N PRO A 172 14.83 -0.76 14.49
CA PRO A 172 14.86 -1.58 13.28
C PRO A 172 15.82 -2.78 13.38
N GLY A 173 16.82 -2.72 14.26
CA GLY A 173 17.98 -3.59 14.23
C GLY A 173 19.02 -3.11 13.21
N GLU A 174 19.87 -4.00 12.76
CA GLU A 174 20.86 -3.72 11.72
C GLU A 174 20.18 -3.53 10.36
N ILE A 175 20.60 -2.50 9.63
CA ILE A 175 20.08 -2.17 8.29
C ILE A 175 21.23 -2.26 7.30
N GLU A 176 21.10 -3.12 6.32
CA GLU A 176 22.01 -3.24 5.19
C GLU A 176 21.71 -2.14 4.16
N TRP A 177 22.36 -1.00 4.32
CA TRP A 177 22.22 0.13 3.40
C TRP A 177 22.89 -0.16 2.05
N MET A 178 22.32 0.36 0.98
CA MET A 178 22.86 0.24 -0.36
C MET A 178 22.84 1.59 -1.10
N ASP A 179 23.44 1.64 -2.29
CA ASP A 179 23.32 2.80 -3.14
C ASP A 179 21.84 3.04 -3.51
N ARG A 180 21.43 4.29 -3.55
CA ARG A 180 20.04 4.68 -3.82
C ARG A 180 19.56 4.23 -5.19
N ASP A 181 20.39 4.39 -6.21
CA ASP A 181 19.99 4.09 -7.58
C ASP A 181 20.02 2.58 -7.82
N ASP A 182 20.91 1.82 -7.13
CA ASP A 182 20.88 0.36 -7.13
C ASP A 182 19.62 -0.18 -6.46
N ALA A 183 19.24 0.39 -5.32
CA ALA A 183 17.99 0.04 -4.65
C ALA A 183 16.76 0.29 -5.55
N ARG A 184 16.74 1.41 -6.23
CA ARG A 184 15.68 1.73 -7.19
C ARG A 184 15.67 0.81 -8.40
N ARG A 185 16.83 0.44 -8.95
CA ARG A 185 16.93 -0.55 -10.04
C ARG A 185 16.30 -1.88 -9.63
N MET A 186 16.61 -2.35 -8.43
CA MET A 186 16.04 -3.59 -7.90
C MET A 186 14.50 -3.49 -7.80
N LEU A 187 13.98 -2.40 -7.24
CA LEU A 187 12.53 -2.20 -7.14
C LEU A 187 11.85 -2.04 -8.50
N VAL A 188 12.47 -1.36 -9.47
CA VAL A 188 11.95 -1.22 -10.83
C VAL A 188 11.88 -2.57 -11.55
N ARG A 189 12.92 -3.41 -11.44
CA ARG A 189 12.89 -4.78 -11.99
C ARG A 189 11.76 -5.58 -11.36
N ARG A 190 11.65 -5.57 -10.02
CA ARG A 190 10.57 -6.25 -9.28
C ARG A 190 9.19 -5.75 -9.72
N TYR A 191 9.03 -4.46 -9.97
CA TYR A 191 7.78 -3.91 -10.49
C TYR A 191 7.37 -4.57 -11.81
N PHE A 192 8.28 -4.71 -12.78
CA PHE A 192 7.96 -5.36 -14.05
C PHE A 192 7.83 -6.88 -13.95
N GLU A 193 8.46 -7.52 -12.96
CA GLU A 193 8.28 -8.94 -12.63
C GLU A 193 6.86 -9.22 -12.13
N THR A 194 6.31 -8.33 -11.30
CA THR A 194 5.02 -8.53 -10.64
C THR A 194 3.87 -7.84 -11.40
N PHE A 195 4.03 -6.57 -11.74
CA PHE A 195 2.97 -5.79 -12.36
C PHE A 195 3.07 -5.72 -13.88
N GLY A 196 4.10 -6.30 -14.47
CA GLY A 196 4.14 -6.52 -15.91
C GLY A 196 3.01 -7.47 -16.37
N PRO A 197 2.42 -7.21 -17.55
CA PRO A 197 2.76 -6.19 -18.53
C PRO A 197 2.33 -4.78 -18.12
N ALA A 198 3.28 -3.87 -18.10
CA ALA A 198 3.08 -2.47 -17.67
C ALA A 198 3.86 -1.51 -18.57
N THR A 199 3.39 -0.28 -18.65
CA THR A 199 4.08 0.77 -19.40
C THR A 199 5.14 1.47 -18.53
N ARG A 200 6.04 2.22 -19.17
CA ARG A 200 6.97 3.11 -18.48
C ARG A 200 6.24 4.13 -17.57
N GLN A 201 5.11 4.65 -18.04
CA GLN A 201 4.29 5.61 -17.29
C GLN A 201 3.64 4.98 -16.06
N ASP A 202 3.26 3.72 -16.14
CA ASP A 202 2.73 2.97 -15.00
C ASP A 202 3.78 2.85 -13.89
N CYS A 203 5.01 2.45 -14.24
CA CYS A 203 6.12 2.35 -13.28
C CYS A 203 6.43 3.69 -12.60
N ARG A 204 6.44 4.79 -13.35
CA ARG A 204 6.61 6.13 -12.80
C ARG A 204 5.49 6.50 -11.81
N ALA A 205 4.25 6.23 -12.17
CA ALA A 205 3.09 6.51 -11.32
C ALA A 205 3.11 5.67 -10.04
N PHE A 206 3.56 4.41 -10.13
CA PHE A 206 3.63 3.51 -9.00
C PHE A 206 4.64 3.98 -7.94
N PHE A 207 5.85 4.31 -8.31
CA PHE A 207 6.88 4.72 -7.35
C PHE A 207 6.79 6.19 -6.94
N GLY A 208 6.32 7.07 -7.86
CA GLY A 208 6.27 8.51 -7.60
C GLY A 208 7.64 9.17 -7.41
N TYR A 209 8.72 8.53 -7.85
CA TYR A 209 10.05 9.14 -7.85
C TYR A 209 10.13 10.24 -8.91
N PRO A 210 10.96 11.27 -8.71
CA PRO A 210 11.16 12.32 -9.71
C PRO A 210 11.57 11.72 -11.07
N ALA A 211 10.95 12.19 -12.16
CA ALA A 211 11.23 11.65 -13.51
C ALA A 211 12.71 11.72 -13.88
N LYS A 212 13.40 12.81 -13.50
CA LYS A 212 14.84 12.98 -13.73
C LYS A 212 15.71 11.91 -13.07
N GLU A 213 15.21 11.28 -12.01
CA GLU A 213 15.93 10.23 -11.25
C GLU A 213 15.52 8.83 -11.72
N LEU A 214 14.26 8.63 -12.12
CA LEU A 214 13.75 7.32 -12.52
C LEU A 214 13.99 7.01 -14.03
N ASP A 215 13.96 8.02 -14.90
CA ASP A 215 14.08 7.82 -16.33
C ASP A 215 15.40 7.23 -16.80
N PRO A 216 16.56 7.62 -16.25
CA PRO A 216 17.83 6.97 -16.58
C PRO A 216 17.79 5.47 -16.25
N LEU A 217 17.26 5.10 -15.07
CA LEU A 217 17.15 3.70 -14.65
C LEU A 217 16.20 2.89 -15.55
N LEU A 218 15.06 3.48 -15.92
CA LEU A 218 14.13 2.85 -16.87
C LEU A 218 14.78 2.65 -18.24
N LYS A 219 15.60 3.60 -18.71
CA LYS A 219 16.33 3.47 -19.98
C LYS A 219 17.31 2.31 -19.97
N GLU A 220 17.93 2.02 -18.82
CA GLU A 220 18.82 0.88 -18.61
C GLU A 220 18.05 -0.44 -18.55
N ILE A 221 16.94 -0.49 -17.80
CA ILE A 221 16.23 -1.73 -17.46
C ILE A 221 15.30 -2.20 -18.60
N LEU A 222 14.57 -1.30 -19.26
CA LEU A 222 13.56 -1.70 -20.25
C LEU A 222 14.11 -2.57 -21.39
N PRO A 223 15.34 -2.38 -21.90
CA PRO A 223 15.91 -3.27 -22.91
C PRO A 223 16.15 -4.72 -22.45
N GLU A 224 16.20 -4.96 -21.13
CA GLU A 224 16.37 -6.29 -20.55
C GLU A 224 15.04 -7.07 -20.49
N LEU A 225 13.91 -6.38 -20.67
CA LEU A 225 12.55 -6.92 -20.52
C LEU A 225 11.96 -7.32 -21.88
N ILE A 226 10.96 -8.18 -21.85
CA ILE A 226 10.15 -8.50 -23.02
C ILE A 226 9.24 -7.30 -23.31
N GLU A 227 9.32 -6.76 -24.52
CA GLU A 227 8.42 -5.72 -24.99
C GLU A 227 7.29 -6.35 -25.81
N THR A 228 6.04 -6.00 -25.46
CA THR A 228 4.85 -6.41 -26.21
C THR A 228 4.01 -5.19 -26.58
N PRO A 229 3.84 -4.89 -27.87
CA PRO A 229 2.96 -3.82 -28.32
C PRO A 229 1.49 -4.30 -28.25
N LEU A 230 0.67 -3.59 -27.47
CA LEU A 230 -0.76 -3.85 -27.34
C LEU A 230 -1.51 -2.52 -27.33
N ASN A 231 -2.65 -2.43 -28.03
CA ASN A 231 -3.51 -1.24 -28.05
C ASN A 231 -2.76 0.09 -28.34
N GLY A 232 -1.71 0.06 -29.19
CA GLY A 232 -0.92 1.24 -29.54
C GLY A 232 0.07 1.71 -28.46
N ALA A 233 0.23 0.97 -27.37
CA ALA A 233 1.20 1.22 -26.32
C ALA A 233 2.25 0.10 -26.23
N ARG A 234 3.42 0.40 -25.65
CA ARG A 234 4.47 -0.57 -25.38
C ARG A 234 4.37 -1.01 -23.93
N TYR A 235 4.17 -2.30 -23.73
CA TYR A 235 4.14 -2.95 -22.41
C TYR A 235 5.41 -3.76 -22.22
N TYR A 236 5.93 -3.69 -20.99
CA TYR A 236 7.15 -4.40 -20.58
C TYR A 236 6.82 -5.39 -19.48
N HIS A 237 7.44 -6.56 -19.52
CA HIS A 237 7.27 -7.64 -18.56
C HIS A 237 8.51 -8.52 -18.51
N ALA A 238 8.77 -9.13 -17.35
CA ALA A 238 9.95 -9.97 -17.15
C ALA A 238 9.73 -11.43 -17.57
N ARG A 239 8.46 -11.86 -17.67
CA ARG A 239 8.09 -13.24 -18.00
C ARG A 239 7.13 -13.26 -19.20
N PRO A 240 7.12 -14.33 -20.03
CA PRO A 240 6.13 -14.45 -21.09
C PRO A 240 4.71 -14.29 -20.58
N LEU A 241 3.85 -13.65 -21.38
CA LEU A 241 2.44 -13.49 -21.05
C LEU A 241 1.74 -14.84 -21.13
N GLU A 242 0.86 -15.09 -20.18
CA GLU A 242 0.07 -16.31 -20.12
C GLU A 242 -1.40 -16.00 -20.36
N GLU A 243 -2.07 -16.87 -21.08
CA GLU A 243 -3.52 -16.88 -21.19
C GLU A 243 -4.13 -17.75 -20.09
N GLY A 244 -5.25 -17.30 -19.53
CA GLY A 244 -5.96 -18.04 -18.51
C GLY A 244 -7.32 -17.43 -18.18
N GLU A 245 -8.10 -18.16 -17.42
CA GLU A 245 -9.44 -17.74 -17.03
C GLU A 245 -9.40 -16.89 -15.76
N ILE A 246 -10.03 -15.71 -15.82
CA ILE A 246 -10.26 -14.88 -14.64
C ILE A 246 -11.46 -15.45 -13.88
N PRO A 247 -11.33 -15.80 -12.59
CA PRO A 247 -12.45 -16.28 -11.80
C PRO A 247 -13.67 -15.37 -11.88
N PRO A 248 -14.90 -15.91 -11.73
CA PRO A 248 -16.13 -15.10 -11.76
C PRO A 248 -16.16 -13.95 -10.77
N CYS A 249 -15.43 -14.06 -9.65
CA CYS A 249 -15.23 -12.98 -8.69
C CYS A 249 -13.83 -13.06 -8.08
N VAL A 250 -13.12 -11.91 -8.06
CA VAL A 250 -11.88 -11.67 -7.32
C VAL A 250 -12.11 -10.48 -6.39
N LEU A 251 -11.78 -10.63 -5.11
CA LEU A 251 -11.86 -9.55 -4.12
C LEU A 251 -10.49 -8.86 -4.00
N LEU A 252 -10.47 -7.55 -4.15
CA LEU A 252 -9.27 -6.72 -3.96
C LEU A 252 -9.50 -5.80 -2.76
N PRO A 253 -8.55 -5.70 -1.82
CA PRO A 253 -8.67 -4.84 -0.64
C PRO A 253 -8.57 -3.35 -0.97
N GLY A 254 -8.74 -2.50 0.04
CA GLY A 254 -8.42 -1.09 -0.10
C GLY A 254 -6.93 -0.87 -0.34
N PHE A 255 -6.58 0.13 -1.12
CA PHE A 255 -5.21 0.42 -1.53
C PHE A 255 -4.48 -0.78 -2.15
N ASP A 256 -5.24 -1.60 -2.88
CA ASP A 256 -4.68 -2.77 -3.56
C ASP A 256 -3.64 -2.38 -4.61
N GLN A 257 -2.46 -3.03 -4.55
CA GLN A 257 -1.38 -2.74 -5.48
C GLN A 257 -1.76 -3.02 -6.93
N THR A 258 -2.59 -4.02 -7.22
CA THR A 258 -3.07 -4.30 -8.58
C THR A 258 -3.91 -3.15 -9.14
N VAL A 259 -4.65 -2.43 -8.28
CA VAL A 259 -5.39 -1.22 -8.67
C VAL A 259 -4.45 -0.02 -8.80
N MET A 260 -3.40 0.05 -7.97
CA MET A 260 -2.49 1.18 -7.86
C MET A 260 -1.29 1.10 -8.79
N ALA A 261 -0.95 -0.09 -9.29
CA ALA A 261 0.23 -0.33 -10.10
C ALA A 261 0.21 0.37 -11.46
N TYR A 262 -0.95 0.82 -11.90
CA TYR A 262 -1.13 1.36 -13.24
C TYR A 262 -1.67 2.80 -13.18
N ARG A 263 -1.10 3.65 -14.01
CA ARG A 263 -1.56 5.03 -14.18
C ARG A 263 -3.02 5.05 -14.67
N ASP A 264 -3.27 4.30 -15.73
CA ASP A 264 -4.59 4.12 -16.30
C ASP A 264 -5.18 2.78 -15.83
N ARG A 265 -6.34 2.83 -15.22
CA ARG A 265 -6.98 1.67 -14.59
C ARG A 265 -7.99 0.96 -15.49
N ASP A 266 -7.98 1.27 -16.78
CA ASP A 266 -8.94 0.79 -17.79
C ASP A 266 -8.95 -0.73 -17.94
N ARG A 267 -7.83 -1.41 -17.66
CA ARG A 267 -7.77 -2.87 -17.63
C ARG A 267 -8.73 -3.49 -16.59
N LEU A 268 -9.03 -2.76 -15.52
CA LEU A 268 -9.84 -3.23 -14.39
C LEU A 268 -11.14 -2.45 -14.22
N VAL A 269 -11.13 -1.13 -14.46
CA VAL A 269 -12.21 -0.21 -14.11
C VAL A 269 -12.75 0.45 -15.37
N ASP A 270 -14.07 0.47 -15.53
CA ASP A 270 -14.71 1.28 -16.59
C ASP A 270 -14.65 2.76 -16.22
N ALA A 271 -14.42 3.64 -17.19
CA ALA A 271 -14.28 5.09 -16.97
C ALA A 271 -15.42 5.70 -16.14
N ALA A 272 -16.67 5.26 -16.38
CA ALA A 272 -17.85 5.68 -15.64
C ALA A 272 -17.80 5.33 -14.13
N HIS A 273 -17.02 4.32 -13.75
CA HIS A 273 -16.92 3.83 -12.38
C HIS A 273 -15.63 4.25 -11.67
N LEU A 274 -14.73 4.95 -12.35
CA LEU A 274 -13.41 5.29 -11.80
C LEU A 274 -13.51 6.01 -10.44
N ARG A 275 -14.44 6.96 -10.30
CA ARG A 275 -14.67 7.69 -9.05
C ARG A 275 -15.29 6.84 -7.93
N LYS A 276 -15.94 5.73 -8.29
CA LYS A 276 -16.43 4.75 -7.33
C LYS A 276 -15.30 3.84 -6.81
N VAL A 277 -14.17 3.75 -7.50
CA VAL A 277 -12.99 2.95 -7.10
C VAL A 277 -11.92 3.82 -6.44
N VAL A 278 -11.68 5.02 -6.98
CA VAL A 278 -10.70 5.98 -6.44
C VAL A 278 -11.37 7.33 -6.30
N ASN A 279 -11.48 7.85 -5.09
CA ASN A 279 -12.10 9.15 -4.86
C ASN A 279 -11.15 10.32 -5.18
N ALA A 280 -11.64 11.55 -5.04
CA ALA A 280 -10.87 12.77 -5.33
C ALA A 280 -9.66 12.96 -4.37
N ALA A 281 -9.72 12.39 -3.16
CA ALA A 281 -8.64 12.43 -2.17
C ALA A 281 -7.60 11.31 -2.37
N GLY A 282 -7.73 10.49 -3.42
CA GLY A 282 -6.80 9.39 -3.70
C GLY A 282 -7.05 8.13 -2.87
N ILE A 283 -8.16 8.05 -2.15
CA ILE A 283 -8.54 6.83 -1.42
C ILE A 283 -8.95 5.76 -2.44
N VAL A 284 -8.28 4.62 -2.39
CA VAL A 284 -8.60 3.43 -3.20
C VAL A 284 -9.45 2.49 -2.36
N PHE A 285 -10.70 2.32 -2.78
CA PHE A 285 -11.65 1.48 -2.06
C PHE A 285 -11.47 -0.01 -2.37
N PRO A 286 -11.85 -0.90 -1.42
CA PRO A 286 -11.93 -2.32 -1.71
C PRO A 286 -12.96 -2.58 -2.83
N VAL A 287 -12.61 -3.43 -3.80
CA VAL A 287 -13.48 -3.70 -4.94
C VAL A 287 -13.68 -5.18 -5.20
N ALA A 288 -14.86 -5.55 -5.66
CA ALA A 288 -15.16 -6.85 -6.21
C ALA A 288 -15.03 -6.79 -7.74
N VAL A 289 -14.10 -7.57 -8.27
CA VAL A 289 -13.89 -7.75 -9.70
C VAL A 289 -14.76 -8.90 -10.17
N LEU A 290 -15.80 -8.60 -10.91
CA LEU A 290 -16.74 -9.58 -11.48
C LEU A 290 -16.48 -9.71 -12.98
N ARG A 291 -16.12 -10.91 -13.43
CA ARG A 291 -15.78 -11.20 -14.84
C ARG A 291 -14.75 -10.22 -15.42
N GLY A 292 -13.70 -9.94 -14.66
CA GLY A 292 -12.62 -9.05 -15.09
C GLY A 292 -12.93 -7.56 -15.03
N ARG A 293 -14.02 -7.13 -14.34
CA ARG A 293 -14.36 -5.72 -14.17
C ARG A 293 -14.70 -5.41 -12.72
N ALA A 294 -14.20 -4.31 -12.19
CA ALA A 294 -14.65 -3.78 -10.90
C ALA A 294 -16.12 -3.36 -11.03
N ARG A 295 -17.01 -4.02 -10.26
CA ARG A 295 -18.48 -3.83 -10.34
C ARG A 295 -19.12 -3.45 -9.03
N ALA A 296 -18.37 -3.57 -7.92
CA ALA A 296 -18.88 -3.19 -6.61
C ALA A 296 -17.74 -2.76 -5.71
N ARG A 297 -18.02 -1.92 -4.72
CA ARG A 297 -17.19 -1.76 -3.52
C ARG A 297 -17.64 -2.75 -2.46
N TRP A 298 -16.77 -3.02 -1.52
CA TRP A 298 -17.13 -3.79 -0.36
C TRP A 298 -16.44 -3.27 0.91
N LYS A 299 -17.04 -3.55 2.06
CA LYS A 299 -16.50 -3.22 3.37
C LYS A 299 -16.67 -4.46 4.27
N LEU A 300 -15.59 -4.84 4.95
CA LEU A 300 -15.62 -5.90 5.95
C LEU A 300 -15.99 -5.29 7.31
N ASP A 301 -17.00 -5.87 7.97
CA ASP A 301 -17.47 -5.48 9.30
C ASP A 301 -17.69 -6.74 10.13
N GLY A 302 -16.70 -7.10 10.95
CA GLY A 302 -16.69 -8.37 11.67
C GLY A 302 -16.81 -9.57 10.73
N GLU A 303 -17.84 -10.39 10.93
CA GLU A 303 -18.16 -11.57 10.10
C GLU A 303 -19.13 -11.24 8.93
N LYS A 304 -19.33 -9.96 8.65
CA LYS A 304 -20.21 -9.48 7.60
C LYS A 304 -19.43 -8.69 6.56
N ILE A 305 -19.82 -8.80 5.30
CA ILE A 305 -19.38 -7.93 4.21
C ILE A 305 -20.58 -7.14 3.68
N LEU A 306 -20.44 -5.81 3.63
CA LEU A 306 -21.37 -4.91 2.98
C LEU A 306 -20.87 -4.64 1.57
N VAL A 307 -21.69 -4.93 0.57
CA VAL A 307 -21.38 -4.75 -0.86
C VAL A 307 -22.22 -3.61 -1.41
N THR A 308 -21.56 -2.63 -2.03
CA THR A 308 -22.22 -1.53 -2.74
C THR A 308 -21.96 -1.68 -4.24
N PRO A 309 -22.89 -2.22 -5.02
CA PRO A 309 -22.75 -2.37 -6.46
C PRO A 309 -22.62 -1.01 -7.15
N PHE A 310 -21.89 -0.96 -8.27
CA PHE A 310 -21.81 0.25 -9.11
C PHE A 310 -23.03 0.40 -10.03
N GLU A 311 -23.64 -0.73 -10.35
CA GLU A 311 -24.86 -0.90 -11.12
C GLU A 311 -25.55 -2.19 -10.65
N ARG A 312 -26.79 -2.40 -11.08
CA ARG A 312 -27.53 -3.63 -10.76
C ARG A 312 -26.75 -4.88 -11.20
N LEU A 313 -26.44 -5.75 -10.25
CA LEU A 313 -25.75 -7.01 -10.52
C LEU A 313 -26.70 -8.07 -11.06
N LEU A 314 -26.17 -8.97 -11.87
CA LEU A 314 -26.88 -10.18 -12.25
C LEU A 314 -26.88 -11.17 -11.07
N LYS A 315 -27.95 -11.96 -10.91
CA LYS A 315 -28.03 -12.98 -9.84
C LYS A 315 -26.82 -13.92 -9.78
N LYS A 316 -26.27 -14.28 -10.97
CA LYS A 316 -25.07 -15.11 -11.04
C LYS A 316 -23.80 -14.41 -10.50
N ASP A 317 -23.70 -13.10 -10.64
CA ASP A 317 -22.57 -12.30 -10.15
C ASP A 317 -22.69 -12.08 -8.64
N GLU A 318 -23.90 -11.85 -8.12
CA GLU A 318 -24.15 -11.83 -6.66
C GLU A 318 -23.79 -13.20 -6.02
N ALA A 319 -24.21 -14.29 -6.66
CA ALA A 319 -23.86 -15.64 -6.19
C ALA A 319 -22.35 -15.89 -6.21
N ALA A 320 -21.63 -15.45 -7.25
CA ALA A 320 -20.18 -15.55 -7.33
C ALA A 320 -19.49 -14.74 -6.23
N LEU A 321 -19.95 -13.50 -5.99
CA LEU A 321 -19.42 -12.65 -4.93
C LEU A 321 -19.67 -13.25 -3.55
N LYS A 322 -20.89 -13.74 -3.26
CA LYS A 322 -21.21 -14.42 -2.00
C LYS A 322 -20.29 -15.62 -1.74
N ARG A 323 -20.01 -16.45 -2.79
CA ARG A 323 -19.08 -17.58 -2.67
C ARG A 323 -17.64 -17.12 -2.40
N ALA A 324 -17.16 -16.12 -3.14
CA ALA A 324 -15.82 -15.59 -2.96
C ALA A 324 -15.64 -14.99 -1.56
N ALA A 325 -16.58 -14.16 -1.09
CA ALA A 325 -16.53 -13.54 0.22
C ALA A 325 -16.48 -14.58 1.35
N ARG A 326 -17.34 -15.61 1.30
CA ARG A 326 -17.33 -16.68 2.30
C ARG A 326 -16.03 -17.48 2.30
N ARG A 327 -15.51 -17.84 1.12
CA ARG A 327 -14.28 -18.61 0.98
C ARG A 327 -13.04 -17.84 1.41
N GLU A 328 -12.91 -16.57 0.97
CA GLU A 328 -11.67 -15.81 1.13
C GLU A 328 -11.64 -15.02 2.44
N LEU A 329 -12.78 -14.53 2.91
CA LEU A 329 -12.88 -13.67 4.09
C LEU A 329 -13.56 -14.36 5.29
N ASN A 330 -14.01 -15.63 5.12
CA ASN A 330 -14.71 -16.39 6.16
C ASN A 330 -15.90 -15.62 6.78
N VAL A 331 -16.62 -14.86 5.96
CA VAL A 331 -17.78 -14.11 6.42
C VAL A 331 -19.04 -14.97 6.44
N ARG A 332 -19.90 -14.73 7.43
CA ARG A 332 -21.21 -15.42 7.55
C ARG A 332 -22.30 -14.73 6.72
N GLN A 333 -22.23 -13.40 6.64
CA GLN A 333 -23.26 -12.60 5.99
C GLN A 333 -22.69 -11.77 4.84
N VAL A 334 -23.47 -11.67 3.75
CA VAL A 334 -23.16 -10.80 2.61
C VAL A 334 -24.41 -9.99 2.31
N GLU A 335 -24.36 -8.71 2.63
CA GLU A 335 -25.42 -7.75 2.41
C GLU A 335 -25.13 -6.87 1.21
N PHE A 336 -26.16 -6.55 0.44
CA PHE A 336 -26.06 -5.63 -0.70
C PHE A 336 -26.78 -4.35 -0.31
N ALA A 337 -26.04 -3.23 -0.31
CA ALA A 337 -26.64 -1.91 -0.17
C ALA A 337 -27.29 -1.53 -1.51
N GLU A 338 -28.40 -0.82 -1.44
CA GLU A 338 -28.93 -0.10 -2.59
C GLU A 338 -27.89 0.93 -3.04
N ASP A 339 -27.81 1.20 -4.37
CA ASP A 339 -26.83 2.12 -4.96
C ASP A 339 -26.93 3.49 -4.25
N ALA A 340 -26.10 3.71 -3.27
CA ALA A 340 -25.98 5.02 -2.67
C ALA A 340 -25.31 5.91 -3.71
N ALA A 341 -26.02 6.92 -4.20
CA ALA A 341 -25.43 8.05 -4.93
C ALA A 341 -24.09 8.41 -4.27
N SER A 342 -23.06 8.67 -5.08
CA SER A 342 -21.67 8.95 -4.64
C SER A 342 -21.65 9.61 -3.26
N PRO A 343 -20.92 9.08 -2.29
CA PRO A 343 -20.89 9.71 -0.96
C PRO A 343 -20.57 11.18 -1.13
N PRO A 344 -21.15 12.07 -0.32
CA PRO A 344 -20.89 13.51 -0.39
C PRO A 344 -19.39 13.73 -0.45
N ALA A 345 -18.96 14.75 -1.20
CA ALA A 345 -17.56 15.11 -1.29
C ALA A 345 -17.00 15.20 0.14
N HIS A 346 -16.15 14.24 0.49
CA HIS A 346 -15.51 14.23 1.81
C HIS A 346 -14.70 15.51 1.97
N PRO A 347 -14.57 16.01 3.20
CA PRO A 347 -13.75 17.16 3.52
C PRO A 347 -12.36 17.04 2.91
N SER A 348 -11.70 18.18 2.70
CA SER A 348 -10.36 18.28 2.09
C SER A 348 -9.41 17.18 2.59
N ALA A 349 -8.42 16.80 1.79
CA ALA A 349 -7.43 15.78 2.19
C ALA A 349 -6.91 16.00 3.64
N THR A 350 -6.81 17.25 4.07
CA THR A 350 -6.44 17.67 5.42
C THR A 350 -7.47 17.26 6.49
N GLU A 351 -8.77 17.37 6.20
CA GLU A 351 -9.84 17.01 7.15
C GLU A 351 -10.13 15.50 7.20
N ALA A 352 -9.99 14.80 6.06
CA ALA A 352 -10.09 13.33 6.02
C ALA A 352 -8.99 12.70 6.89
N VAL A 353 -7.87 13.35 6.96
CA VAL A 353 -6.68 12.99 7.71
C VAL A 353 -6.81 13.27 9.19
N LEU A 354 -7.33 14.41 9.58
CA LEU A 354 -7.61 14.73 10.98
C LEU A 354 -8.67 13.75 11.58
N ARG A 355 -9.57 13.22 10.74
CA ARG A 355 -10.54 12.19 11.13
C ARG A 355 -9.96 10.77 11.11
N ALA A 356 -8.94 10.47 10.30
CA ALA A 356 -8.23 9.18 10.33
C ALA A 356 -7.38 9.01 11.61
N ASP A 357 -6.93 10.10 12.23
CA ASP A 357 -6.34 10.07 13.58
C ASP A 357 -7.41 9.83 14.69
N ALA A 358 -8.69 10.04 14.37
CA ALA A 358 -9.81 9.91 15.30
C ALA A 358 -10.71 8.67 15.03
N ALA A 359 -10.54 7.99 13.92
CA ALA A 359 -11.40 6.89 13.52
C ALA A 359 -10.59 5.71 12.96
N ASP A 360 -10.36 4.70 13.78
CA ASP A 360 -10.11 3.30 13.38
C ASP A 360 -11.35 2.66 12.69
N GLU A 361 -12.22 3.46 12.08
CA GLU A 361 -13.50 3.05 11.51
C GLU A 361 -13.56 3.28 10.01
N TYR A 362 -12.77 2.54 9.23
CA TYR A 362 -13.13 2.24 7.83
C TYR A 362 -12.69 0.82 7.45
#